data_7962bb16945916ee087d7303e68f5434
#
_entry.id   7962bb16945916ee087d7303e68f5434
#
_cell.length_a   1.000
_cell.length_b   1.000
_cell.length_c   1.000
_cell.angle_alpha   90.00
_cell.angle_beta   90.00
_cell.angle_gamma   90.00
#
_symmetry.space_group_name_H-M   'P 1'
#
loop_
_entity.id
_entity.type
_entity.pdbx_description
1 polymer ?
#
loop_
_entity_poly.entity_id
_entity_poly.type
_entity_poly.pdbx_seq_one_letter_code
_entity_poly.pdbx_strand_id
1 'polypeptide(L)'
;MMKIIVAAILVLSSGVCRADDESDIISGCAMSNAEFGTQMIQVCINENQAARAEVARYPDELRPIVERCKRRKEMGWGIVKKCIDDDIAAGPVLEAYARDHGPLLERCQDEFRGRELSRIRLCVEKALEAEKSRGDK
;
A
#
# COMPACT_ATOMS: atom_id res chain seq x y z
N MET A 1 27.52 54.89 14.79
CA MET A 1 27.78 53.48 15.17
C MET A 1 26.48 52.70 15.15
N MET A 2 26.25 51.93 14.12
CA MET A 2 25.01 51.21 13.90
C MET A 2 25.26 49.72 14.21
N LYS A 3 24.65 49.19 15.27
CA LYS A 3 24.78 47.78 15.66
C LYS A 3 23.82 46.96 14.82
N ILE A 4 24.38 46.12 13.95
CA ILE A 4 23.62 45.11 13.18
C ILE A 4 23.41 43.91 14.09
N ILE A 5 22.16 43.66 14.48
CA ILE A 5 21.75 42.45 15.18
C ILE A 5 21.46 41.39 14.12
N VAL A 6 22.34 40.40 13.99
CA VAL A 6 22.11 39.21 13.15
C VAL A 6 21.24 38.27 13.95
N ALA A 7 19.94 38.17 13.59
CA ALA A 7 19.04 37.19 14.13
C ALA A 7 19.32 35.83 13.44
N ALA A 8 19.90 34.91 14.16
CA ALA A 8 20.03 33.49 13.72
C ALA A 8 18.68 32.82 13.79
N ILE A 9 18.07 32.55 12.63
CA ILE A 9 16.85 31.73 12.50
C ILE A 9 17.28 30.28 12.57
N LEU A 10 17.08 29.65 13.73
CA LEU A 10 17.14 28.21 13.89
C LEU A 10 15.93 27.59 13.17
N VAL A 11 16.17 27.03 11.99
CA VAL A 11 15.21 26.15 11.31
C VAL A 11 15.20 24.82 12.05
N LEU A 12 14.27 24.67 12.98
CA LEU A 12 13.92 23.37 13.56
C LEU A 12 13.17 22.57 12.48
N SER A 13 13.90 21.75 11.73
CA SER A 13 13.34 20.77 10.84
C SER A 13 12.55 19.74 11.65
N SER A 14 11.24 19.80 11.53
CA SER A 14 10.25 18.92 12.16
C SER A 14 10.39 17.47 11.66
N GLY A 15 11.28 16.70 12.30
CA GLY A 15 11.47 15.27 12.04
C GLY A 15 10.61 14.38 12.94
N VAL A 16 9.31 14.72 13.17
CA VAL A 16 8.51 14.06 14.23
C VAL A 16 7.69 12.85 13.75
N CYS A 17 7.58 12.55 12.44
CA CYS A 17 6.73 11.44 11.95
C CYS A 17 7.45 10.10 11.67
N ARG A 18 8.74 9.95 11.98
CA ARG A 18 9.51 8.73 11.67
C ARG A 18 9.69 7.74 12.83
N ALA A 19 9.55 8.19 14.07
CA ALA A 19 9.80 7.36 15.24
C ALA A 19 8.70 6.32 15.48
N ASP A 20 7.44 6.66 15.21
CA ASP A 20 6.30 5.79 15.47
C ASP A 20 6.30 4.55 14.54
N ASP A 21 6.51 4.75 13.23
CA ASP A 21 6.55 3.65 12.26
C ASP A 21 7.70 2.64 12.51
N GLU A 22 8.85 3.10 13.02
CA GLU A 22 9.99 2.22 13.34
C GLU A 22 9.67 1.36 14.57
N SER A 23 9.12 1.97 15.61
CA SER A 23 8.69 1.27 16.82
C SER A 23 7.60 0.23 16.50
N ASP A 24 6.66 0.56 15.64
CA ASP A 24 5.59 -0.34 15.19
C ASP A 24 6.16 -1.55 14.44
N ILE A 25 7.15 -1.36 13.57
CA ILE A 25 7.83 -2.46 12.87
C ILE A 25 8.49 -3.41 13.88
N ILE A 26 9.28 -2.87 14.80
CA ILE A 26 10.02 -3.68 15.79
C ILE A 26 9.07 -4.47 16.67
N SER A 27 8.06 -3.82 17.23
CA SER A 27 7.09 -4.47 18.12
C SER A 27 6.23 -5.49 17.38
N GLY A 28 5.76 -5.18 16.17
CA GLY A 28 4.99 -6.09 15.34
C GLY A 28 5.78 -7.35 14.97
N CYS A 29 7.04 -7.19 14.56
CA CYS A 29 7.93 -8.31 14.25
C CYS A 29 8.25 -9.16 15.47
N ALA A 30 8.48 -8.54 16.64
CA ALA A 30 8.74 -9.25 17.89
C ALA A 30 7.53 -10.10 18.31
N MET A 31 6.31 -9.54 18.20
CA MET A 31 5.08 -10.27 18.54
C MET A 31 4.78 -11.41 17.59
N SER A 32 4.92 -11.18 16.28
CA SER A 32 4.55 -12.16 15.24
C SER A 32 5.55 -13.32 15.13
N ASN A 33 6.81 -13.14 15.56
CA ASN A 33 7.88 -14.12 15.38
C ASN A 33 8.52 -14.56 16.69
N ALA A 34 7.87 -14.31 17.83
CA ALA A 34 8.42 -14.63 19.16
C ALA A 34 8.83 -16.12 19.31
N GLU A 35 8.01 -17.02 18.73
CA GLU A 35 8.24 -18.46 18.77
C GLU A 35 9.39 -18.94 17.87
N PHE A 36 9.77 -18.17 16.85
CA PHE A 36 10.81 -18.53 15.89
C PHE A 36 12.19 -17.98 16.24
N GLY A 37 12.29 -17.23 17.33
CA GLY A 37 13.54 -16.69 17.88
C GLY A 37 14.02 -15.40 17.23
N THR A 38 15.12 -14.87 17.79
CA THR A 38 15.63 -13.53 17.47
C THR A 38 16.06 -13.35 16.02
N GLN A 39 16.54 -14.40 15.37
CA GLN A 39 16.96 -14.34 13.97
C GLN A 39 15.77 -14.05 13.05
N MET A 40 14.63 -14.72 13.24
CA MET A 40 13.42 -14.46 12.45
C MET A 40 12.84 -13.08 12.74
N ILE A 41 12.89 -12.61 13.97
CA ILE A 41 12.51 -11.23 14.32
C ILE A 41 13.36 -10.23 13.52
N GLN A 42 14.68 -10.43 13.46
CA GLN A 42 15.56 -9.53 12.72
C GLN A 42 15.31 -9.56 11.20
N VAL A 43 15.05 -10.73 10.62
CA VAL A 43 14.66 -10.84 9.21
C VAL A 43 13.38 -10.06 8.94
N CYS A 44 12.36 -10.25 9.77
CA CYS A 44 11.09 -9.51 9.67
C CYS A 44 11.31 -7.99 9.73
N ILE A 45 12.11 -7.50 10.66
CA ILE A 45 12.43 -6.06 10.80
C ILE A 45 13.09 -5.54 9.52
N ASN A 46 14.12 -6.23 9.02
CA ASN A 46 14.87 -5.82 7.85
C ASN A 46 13.97 -5.76 6.59
N GLU A 47 13.11 -6.77 6.40
CA GLU A 47 12.17 -6.83 5.27
C GLU A 47 11.14 -5.69 5.34
N ASN A 48 10.58 -5.41 6.51
CA ASN A 48 9.62 -4.32 6.68
C ASN A 48 10.26 -2.93 6.49
N GLN A 49 11.47 -2.74 6.97
CA GLN A 49 12.23 -1.50 6.76
C GLN A 49 12.55 -1.29 5.28
N ALA A 50 12.99 -2.33 4.57
CA ALA A 50 13.24 -2.28 3.13
C ALA A 50 11.96 -1.95 2.35
N ALA A 51 10.85 -2.65 2.63
CA ALA A 51 9.57 -2.39 1.99
C ALA A 51 9.06 -0.95 2.24
N ARG A 52 9.19 -0.44 3.47
CA ARG A 52 8.85 0.96 3.80
C ARG A 52 9.67 1.95 2.99
N ALA A 53 10.98 1.70 2.85
CA ALA A 53 11.86 2.56 2.05
C ALA A 53 11.48 2.54 0.56
N GLU A 54 11.06 1.39 0.02
CA GLU A 54 10.56 1.30 -1.35
C GLU A 54 9.23 2.03 -1.51
N VAL A 55 8.29 1.88 -0.58
CA VAL A 55 7.00 2.60 -0.60
C VAL A 55 7.20 4.12 -0.60
N ALA A 56 8.22 4.63 0.09
CA ALA A 56 8.55 6.05 0.11
C ALA A 56 9.09 6.59 -1.23
N ARG A 57 9.46 5.71 -2.17
CA ARG A 57 10.01 6.09 -3.50
C ARG A 57 8.98 6.06 -4.62
N TYR A 58 7.76 5.60 -4.37
CA TYR A 58 6.72 5.67 -5.40
C TYR A 58 6.46 7.12 -5.80
N PRO A 59 6.28 7.40 -7.11
CA PRO A 59 6.03 8.74 -7.59
C PRO A 59 4.69 9.30 -7.09
N ASP A 60 4.59 10.62 -7.06
CA ASP A 60 3.43 11.34 -6.51
C ASP A 60 2.11 11.00 -7.21
N GLU A 61 2.16 10.63 -8.49
CA GLU A 61 1.00 10.21 -9.28
C GLU A 61 0.32 8.96 -8.69
N LEU A 62 1.07 8.11 -7.99
CA LEU A 62 0.57 6.92 -7.33
C LEU A 62 0.10 7.17 -5.88
N ARG A 63 0.16 8.41 -5.39
CA ARG A 63 -0.24 8.77 -4.03
C ARG A 63 -1.61 8.24 -3.63
N PRO A 64 -2.67 8.31 -4.46
CA PRO A 64 -3.98 7.75 -4.08
C PRO A 64 -3.95 6.25 -3.80
N ILE A 65 -3.14 5.48 -4.56
CA ILE A 65 -2.94 4.05 -4.35
C ILE A 65 -2.16 3.82 -3.06
N VAL A 66 -1.03 4.54 -2.89
CA VAL A 66 -0.17 4.44 -1.72
C VAL A 66 -0.94 4.71 -0.43
N GLU A 67 -1.70 5.80 -0.35
CA GLU A 67 -2.48 6.15 0.84
C GLU A 67 -3.60 5.13 1.13
N ARG A 68 -4.22 4.58 0.09
CA ARG A 68 -5.19 3.50 0.25
C ARG A 68 -4.56 2.25 0.85
N CYS A 69 -3.40 1.83 0.34
CA CYS A 69 -2.69 0.63 0.80
C CYS A 69 -2.05 0.80 2.18
N LYS A 70 -1.63 2.01 2.55
CA LYS A 70 -1.11 2.33 3.90
C LYS A 70 -2.09 2.03 5.03
N ARG A 71 -3.39 1.94 4.77
CA ARG A 71 -4.38 1.49 5.77
C ARG A 71 -4.10 0.07 6.29
N ARG A 72 -3.23 -0.69 5.61
CA ARG A 72 -2.81 -2.04 6.00
C ARG A 72 -1.46 -2.09 6.71
N LYS A 73 -0.88 -0.94 7.09
CA LYS A 73 0.47 -0.89 7.67
C LYS A 73 0.62 -1.74 8.96
N GLU A 74 -0.46 -1.93 9.71
CA GLU A 74 -0.47 -2.80 10.89
C GLU A 74 -0.20 -4.27 10.58
N MET A 75 -0.45 -4.69 9.32
CA MET A 75 -0.12 -6.04 8.82
C MET A 75 1.32 -6.16 8.30
N GLY A 76 2.09 -5.06 8.33
CA GLY A 76 3.46 -4.96 7.86
C GLY A 76 3.62 -4.22 6.54
N TRP A 77 4.78 -3.59 6.36
CA TRP A 77 5.10 -2.80 5.18
C TRP A 77 5.24 -3.63 3.89
N GLY A 78 5.63 -4.90 4.01
CA GLY A 78 5.61 -5.84 2.89
C GLY A 78 4.20 -6.01 2.30
N ILE A 79 3.17 -6.06 3.16
CA ILE A 79 1.76 -6.13 2.72
C ILE A 79 1.32 -4.81 2.07
N VAL A 80 1.77 -3.66 2.59
CA VAL A 80 1.52 -2.35 1.97
C VAL A 80 2.13 -2.29 0.58
N LYS A 81 3.41 -2.66 0.43
CA LYS A 81 4.10 -2.70 -0.87
C LYS A 81 3.39 -3.62 -1.86
N LYS A 82 3.08 -4.85 -1.44
CA LYS A 82 2.35 -5.80 -2.28
C LYS A 82 0.99 -5.24 -2.74
N CYS A 83 0.24 -4.60 -1.85
CA CYS A 83 -1.04 -3.96 -2.19
C CYS A 83 -0.85 -2.90 -3.29
N ILE A 84 0.19 -2.07 -3.20
CA ILE A 84 0.49 -1.03 -4.20
C ILE A 84 0.84 -1.67 -5.55
N ASP A 85 1.72 -2.66 -5.55
CA ASP A 85 2.14 -3.36 -6.77
C ASP A 85 0.96 -4.06 -7.46
N ASP A 86 0.08 -4.73 -6.69
CA ASP A 86 -1.12 -5.38 -7.19
C ASP A 86 -2.12 -4.36 -7.78
N ASP A 87 -2.28 -3.19 -7.17
CA ASP A 87 -3.17 -2.13 -7.66
C ASP A 87 -2.63 -1.46 -8.94
N ILE A 88 -1.31 -1.25 -9.01
CA ILE A 88 -0.66 -0.76 -10.23
C ILE A 88 -0.88 -1.75 -11.38
N ALA A 89 -0.69 -3.03 -11.12
CA ALA A 89 -0.89 -4.08 -12.13
C ALA A 89 -2.37 -4.25 -12.54
N ALA A 90 -3.31 -3.91 -11.66
CA ALA A 90 -4.74 -3.99 -11.96
C ALA A 90 -5.21 -2.88 -12.92
N GLY A 91 -4.59 -1.70 -12.91
CA GLY A 91 -5.00 -0.54 -13.69
C GLY A 91 -5.24 -0.84 -15.17
N PRO A 92 -4.24 -1.30 -15.94
CA PRO A 92 -4.39 -1.61 -17.37
C PRO A 92 -5.43 -2.70 -17.66
N VAL A 93 -5.59 -3.67 -16.76
CA VAL A 93 -6.59 -4.74 -16.89
C VAL A 93 -8.01 -4.17 -16.73
N LEU A 94 -8.21 -3.29 -15.76
CA LEU A 94 -9.52 -2.62 -15.56
C LEU A 94 -9.88 -1.69 -16.72
N GLU A 95 -8.89 -1.04 -17.34
CA GLU A 95 -9.11 -0.25 -18.56
C GLU A 95 -9.57 -1.13 -19.73
N ALA A 96 -9.04 -2.34 -19.88
CA ALA A 96 -9.52 -3.31 -20.87
C ALA A 96 -10.96 -3.73 -20.55
N TYR A 97 -11.28 -4.06 -19.30
CA TYR A 97 -12.63 -4.43 -18.89
C TYR A 97 -13.64 -3.28 -19.06
N ALA A 98 -13.21 -2.04 -18.92
CA ALA A 98 -14.07 -0.88 -19.18
C ALA A 98 -14.57 -0.85 -20.63
N ARG A 99 -13.74 -1.28 -21.58
CA ARG A 99 -14.13 -1.35 -23.01
C ARG A 99 -15.03 -2.55 -23.32
N ASP A 100 -14.71 -3.71 -22.74
CA ASP A 100 -15.31 -4.98 -23.16
C ASP A 100 -16.46 -5.43 -22.24
N HIS A 101 -16.43 -5.02 -20.97
CA HIS A 101 -17.33 -5.46 -19.89
C HIS A 101 -17.77 -4.31 -18.98
N GLY A 102 -18.03 -3.12 -19.52
CA GLY A 102 -18.35 -1.89 -18.78
C GLY A 102 -19.40 -2.06 -17.69
N PRO A 103 -20.61 -2.60 -17.96
CA PRO A 103 -21.66 -2.77 -16.94
C PRO A 103 -21.26 -3.70 -15.79
N LEU A 104 -20.47 -4.73 -16.07
CA LEU A 104 -19.93 -5.63 -15.06
C LEU A 104 -18.89 -4.92 -14.19
N LEU A 105 -18.01 -4.15 -14.82
CA LEU A 105 -17.00 -3.36 -14.12
C LEU A 105 -17.66 -2.33 -13.18
N GLU A 106 -18.67 -1.59 -13.65
CA GLU A 106 -19.41 -0.61 -12.83
C GLU A 106 -20.02 -1.27 -11.58
N ARG A 107 -20.65 -2.43 -11.73
CA ARG A 107 -21.19 -3.19 -10.60
C ARG A 107 -20.11 -3.56 -9.60
N CYS A 108 -18.95 -4.06 -10.06
CA CYS A 108 -17.82 -4.39 -9.17
C CYS A 108 -17.21 -3.16 -8.52
N GLN A 109 -17.16 -2.03 -9.21
CA GLN A 109 -16.69 -0.76 -8.64
C GLN A 109 -17.62 -0.24 -7.55
N ASP A 110 -18.93 -0.39 -7.71
CA ASP A 110 -19.92 0.00 -6.70
C ASP A 110 -19.83 -0.90 -5.46
N GLU A 111 -19.71 -2.22 -5.65
CA GLU A 111 -19.57 -3.20 -4.56
C GLU A 111 -18.30 -2.95 -3.74
N PHE A 112 -17.19 -2.66 -4.43
CA PHE A 112 -15.87 -2.46 -3.80
C PHE A 112 -15.43 -0.99 -3.76
N ARG A 113 -16.38 -0.05 -3.67
CA ARG A 113 -16.11 1.39 -3.64
C ARG A 113 -15.09 1.76 -2.56
N GLY A 114 -14.01 2.44 -2.95
CA GLY A 114 -12.93 2.85 -2.06
C GLY A 114 -12.01 1.70 -1.59
N ARG A 115 -12.16 0.51 -2.16
CA ARG A 115 -11.24 -0.61 -1.97
C ARG A 115 -10.12 -0.60 -3.02
N GLU A 116 -9.20 -1.55 -2.88
CA GLU A 116 -8.08 -1.75 -3.79
C GLU A 116 -8.56 -2.12 -5.21
N LEU A 117 -7.87 -1.63 -6.24
CA LEU A 117 -8.18 -1.93 -7.65
C LEU A 117 -8.06 -3.42 -7.95
N SER A 118 -7.12 -4.09 -7.31
CA SER A 118 -6.94 -5.55 -7.39
C SER A 118 -8.19 -6.33 -6.96
N ARG A 119 -8.97 -5.81 -6.00
CA ARG A 119 -10.25 -6.41 -5.59
C ARG A 119 -11.34 -6.23 -6.62
N ILE A 120 -11.40 -5.06 -7.25
CA ILE A 120 -12.34 -4.79 -8.35
C ILE A 120 -12.02 -5.73 -9.51
N ARG A 121 -10.74 -5.87 -9.89
CA ARG A 121 -10.31 -6.82 -10.91
C ARG A 121 -10.75 -8.25 -10.59
N LEU A 122 -10.49 -8.72 -9.38
CA LEU A 122 -10.88 -10.06 -8.97
C LEU A 122 -12.40 -10.28 -9.01
N CYS A 123 -13.21 -9.27 -8.71
CA CYS A 123 -14.68 -9.32 -8.84
C CYS A 123 -15.08 -9.57 -10.29
N VAL A 124 -14.53 -8.81 -11.23
CA VAL A 124 -14.82 -8.94 -12.67
C VAL A 124 -14.38 -10.33 -13.17
N GLU A 125 -13.16 -10.75 -12.85
CA GLU A 125 -12.62 -12.06 -13.26
C GLU A 125 -13.51 -13.22 -12.79
N LYS A 126 -13.92 -13.22 -11.52
CA LYS A 126 -14.83 -14.25 -10.97
C LYS A 126 -16.21 -14.27 -11.64
N ALA A 127 -16.75 -13.10 -11.96
CA ALA A 127 -18.04 -13.03 -12.63
C ALA A 127 -17.97 -13.56 -14.07
N LEU A 128 -16.90 -13.23 -14.81
CA LEU A 128 -16.65 -13.76 -16.17
C LEU A 128 -16.43 -15.27 -16.15
N GLU A 129 -15.70 -15.79 -15.18
CA GLU A 129 -15.49 -17.23 -15.02
C GLU A 129 -16.83 -17.96 -14.75
N ALA A 130 -17.68 -17.39 -13.89
CA ALA A 130 -19.00 -17.94 -13.60
C ALA A 130 -19.94 -17.92 -14.82
N GLU A 131 -19.85 -16.91 -15.69
CA GLU A 131 -20.61 -16.85 -16.95
C GLU A 131 -20.17 -17.92 -17.94
N LYS A 132 -18.84 -18.08 -18.09
CA LYS A 132 -18.27 -19.14 -18.95
C LYS A 132 -18.71 -20.52 -18.51
N SER A 133 -18.66 -20.82 -17.22
CA SER A 133 -19.07 -22.12 -16.66
C SER A 133 -20.56 -22.42 -16.84
N ARG A 134 -21.41 -21.42 -17.05
CA ARG A 134 -22.85 -21.58 -17.33
C ARG A 134 -23.14 -21.78 -18.81
N GLY A 135 -22.31 -21.24 -19.70
CA GLY A 135 -22.46 -21.37 -21.15
C GLY A 135 -22.06 -22.74 -21.70
N ASP A 136 -21.26 -23.51 -20.94
CA ASP A 136 -20.77 -24.85 -21.32
C ASP A 136 -21.73 -26.00 -20.94
N LYS A 137 -22.96 -25.72 -20.49
CA LYS A 137 -24.04 -26.68 -20.18
C LYS A 137 -25.16 -26.62 -21.15
#